data_a35e403994faf0ffb4030975e7502f97
#
_entry.id   a35e403994faf0ffb4030975e7502f97
#
_cell.length_a   1.000
_cell.length_b   1.000
_cell.length_c   1.000
_cell.angle_alpha   90.00
_cell.angle_beta   90.00
_cell.angle_gamma   90.00
#
_symmetry.space_group_name_H-M   'P 1'
#
loop_
_entity.id
_entity.type
_entity.pdbx_description
1 polymer ?
#
loop_
_entity_poly.entity_id
_entity_poly.type
_entity_poly.pdbx_seq_one_letter_code
_entity_poly.pdbx_strand_id
1 'polypeptide(L)'
;MYLSAFYTVILLVISNVFMTLAWYGHLKLQDMKISTGWPIWVVILFSWGIALAEYSFQIPANRIGFVGNGGPFTLMQLKVIQEVVSLLVFTVIVTMLFKGETFHWNHIAAFACLVAAVYFVFMK
;
A
#
# COMPACT_ATOMS: atom_id res chain seq x y z
N MET A 1 21.34 -10.42 -1.70
CA MET A 1 20.17 -10.77 -0.91
C MET A 1 19.60 -9.57 -0.15
N TYR A 2 20.40 -8.88 0.66
CA TYR A 2 19.93 -7.70 1.38
C TYR A 2 19.50 -6.57 0.44
N LEU A 3 20.23 -6.41 -0.65
CA LEU A 3 19.92 -5.40 -1.64
C LEU A 3 18.56 -5.69 -2.30
N SER A 4 18.28 -6.94 -2.60
CA SER A 4 16.97 -7.34 -3.16
C SER A 4 15.85 -7.08 -2.19
N ALA A 5 16.06 -7.37 -0.89
CA ALA A 5 15.06 -7.07 0.14
C ALA A 5 14.80 -5.57 0.23
N PHE A 6 15.86 -4.76 0.19
CA PHE A 6 15.75 -3.31 0.26
C PHE A 6 14.96 -2.76 -0.93
N TYR A 7 15.30 -3.18 -2.14
CA TYR A 7 14.59 -2.73 -3.33
C TYR A 7 13.13 -3.18 -3.32
N THR A 8 12.88 -4.42 -2.88
CA THR A 8 11.50 -4.92 -2.79
C THR A 8 10.67 -4.03 -1.86
N VAL A 9 11.19 -3.72 -0.68
CA VAL A 9 10.43 -2.93 0.30
C VAL A 9 10.22 -1.51 -0.23
N ILE A 10 11.25 -0.89 -0.80
CA ILE A 10 11.12 0.48 -1.31
C ILE A 10 10.09 0.53 -2.44
N LEU A 11 10.15 -0.41 -3.37
CA LEU A 11 9.19 -0.45 -4.48
C LEU A 11 7.78 -0.70 -3.97
N LEU A 12 7.61 -1.52 -2.94
CA LEU A 12 6.30 -1.74 -2.33
C LEU A 12 5.78 -0.48 -1.65
N VAL A 13 6.65 0.30 -0.99
CA VAL A 13 6.24 1.57 -0.39
C VAL A 13 5.74 2.53 -1.47
N ILE A 14 6.50 2.69 -2.55
CA ILE A 14 6.10 3.57 -3.66
C ILE A 14 4.78 3.09 -4.27
N SER A 15 4.68 1.79 -4.53
CA SER A 15 3.49 1.17 -5.09
C SER A 15 2.27 1.44 -4.22
N ASN A 16 2.41 1.34 -2.90
CA ASN A 16 1.29 1.54 -1.99
C ASN A 16 0.89 3.00 -1.85
N VAL A 17 1.80 3.95 -2.07
CA VAL A 17 1.41 5.36 -2.18
C VAL A 17 0.43 5.53 -3.34
N PHE A 18 0.76 5.00 -4.51
CA PHE A 18 -0.13 5.06 -5.67
C PHE A 18 -1.43 4.30 -5.43
N MET A 19 -1.36 3.12 -4.79
CA MET A 19 -2.54 2.32 -4.52
C MET A 19 -3.50 3.05 -3.57
N THR A 20 -2.97 3.69 -2.53
CA THR A 20 -3.79 4.48 -1.61
C THR A 20 -4.48 5.61 -2.35
N LEU A 21 -3.76 6.28 -3.25
CA LEU A 21 -4.34 7.33 -4.07
C LEU A 21 -5.39 6.78 -5.04
N ALA A 22 -5.15 5.58 -5.59
CA ALA A 22 -6.12 4.94 -6.49
C ALA A 22 -7.42 4.61 -5.75
N TRP A 23 -7.31 4.11 -4.52
CA TRP A 23 -8.49 3.74 -3.73
C TRP A 23 -9.25 4.94 -3.19
N TYR A 24 -8.55 5.96 -2.72
CA TYR A 24 -9.14 7.00 -1.90
C TYR A 24 -8.90 8.41 -2.40
N GLY A 25 -8.04 8.61 -3.40
CA GLY A 25 -7.74 9.94 -3.91
C GLY A 25 -8.97 10.63 -4.46
N HIS A 26 -9.89 9.87 -5.09
CA HIS A 26 -11.13 10.45 -5.62
C HIS A 26 -12.00 11.01 -4.49
N LEU A 27 -11.94 10.41 -3.29
CA LEU A 27 -12.69 10.92 -2.14
C LEU A 27 -12.13 12.26 -1.68
N LYS A 28 -10.79 12.41 -1.71
CA LYS A 28 -10.17 13.68 -1.37
C LYS A 28 -10.53 14.77 -2.39
N LEU A 29 -10.54 14.43 -3.67
CA LEU A 29 -10.96 15.38 -4.71
C LEU A 29 -12.42 15.78 -4.52
N GLN A 30 -13.27 14.85 -4.10
CA GLN A 30 -14.66 15.15 -3.80
C GLN A 30 -14.77 16.10 -2.60
N ASP A 31 -13.99 15.87 -1.56
CA ASP A 31 -13.92 16.75 -0.39
C ASP A 31 -13.51 18.16 -0.76
N MET A 32 -12.58 18.30 -1.69
CA MET A 32 -12.10 19.58 -2.19
C MET A 32 -13.04 20.20 -3.21
N LYS A 33 -14.14 19.51 -3.55
CA LYS A 33 -15.15 19.95 -4.53
C LYS A 33 -14.58 20.08 -5.94
N ILE A 34 -13.51 19.35 -6.24
CA ILE A 34 -12.92 19.35 -7.59
C ILE A 34 -13.68 18.39 -8.49
N SER A 35 -14.05 17.23 -7.98
CA SER A 35 -14.63 16.15 -8.79
C SER A 35 -16.11 15.91 -8.51
N THR A 36 -16.80 16.82 -7.85
CA THR A 36 -18.21 16.62 -7.47
C THR A 36 -19.13 16.44 -8.66
N GLY A 37 -18.79 17.03 -9.80
CA GLY A 37 -19.59 16.90 -11.02
C GLY A 37 -19.18 15.76 -11.91
N TRP A 38 -18.19 14.96 -11.52
CA TRP A 38 -17.70 13.87 -12.36
C TRP A 38 -18.64 12.67 -12.29
N PRO A 39 -19.02 12.06 -13.43
CA PRO A 39 -19.75 10.80 -13.39
C PRO A 39 -18.86 9.69 -12.84
N ILE A 40 -19.52 8.64 -12.30
CA ILE A 40 -18.79 7.55 -11.64
C ILE A 40 -17.78 6.87 -12.58
N TRP A 41 -18.10 6.76 -13.86
CA TRP A 41 -17.18 6.08 -14.80
C TRP A 41 -15.90 6.88 -15.01
N VAL A 42 -15.93 8.22 -14.91
CA VAL A 42 -14.73 9.06 -15.00
C VAL A 42 -13.87 8.84 -13.74
N VAL A 43 -14.51 8.74 -12.57
CA VAL A 43 -13.80 8.47 -11.32
C VAL A 43 -13.09 7.12 -11.40
N ILE A 44 -13.78 6.10 -11.93
CA ILE A 44 -13.20 4.77 -12.11
C ILE A 44 -11.98 4.82 -13.02
N LEU A 45 -12.07 5.53 -14.14
CA LEU A 45 -10.95 5.66 -15.07
C LEU A 45 -9.77 6.39 -14.45
N PHE A 46 -10.04 7.43 -13.66
CA PHE A 46 -9.01 8.16 -12.94
C PHE A 46 -8.26 7.25 -11.97
N SER A 47 -9.00 6.49 -11.16
CA SER A 47 -8.41 5.57 -10.21
C SER A 47 -7.67 4.44 -10.92
N TRP A 48 -8.20 3.93 -12.02
CA TRP A 48 -7.54 2.90 -12.82
C TRP A 48 -6.20 3.39 -13.36
N GLY A 49 -6.14 4.63 -13.84
CA GLY A 49 -4.88 5.20 -14.31
C GLY A 49 -3.82 5.27 -13.22
N ILE A 50 -4.22 5.63 -11.99
CA ILE A 50 -3.30 5.63 -10.85
C ILE A 50 -2.87 4.19 -10.51
N ALA A 51 -3.79 3.24 -10.57
CA ALA A 51 -3.47 1.84 -10.31
C ALA A 51 -2.48 1.28 -11.33
N LEU A 52 -2.51 1.77 -12.56
CA LEU A 52 -1.52 1.38 -13.57
C LEU A 52 -0.11 1.78 -13.13
N ALA A 53 0.05 2.99 -12.58
CA ALA A 53 1.32 3.42 -12.02
C ALA A 53 1.72 2.54 -10.83
N GLU A 54 0.76 2.17 -9.98
CA GLU A 54 1.01 1.29 -8.85
C GLU A 54 1.56 -0.06 -9.30
N TYR A 55 0.94 -0.68 -10.28
CA TYR A 55 1.41 -1.97 -10.80
C TYR A 55 2.81 -1.88 -11.40
N SER A 56 3.18 -0.73 -11.96
CA SER A 56 4.51 -0.53 -12.50
C SER A 56 5.60 -0.63 -11.44
N PHE A 57 5.27 -0.42 -10.19
CA PHE A 57 6.21 -0.57 -9.06
C PHE A 57 6.00 -1.89 -8.33
N GLN A 58 4.75 -2.35 -8.19
CA GLN A 58 4.46 -3.55 -7.40
C GLN A 58 4.95 -4.82 -8.09
N ILE A 59 4.73 -4.96 -9.38
CA ILE A 59 5.13 -6.19 -10.08
C ILE A 59 6.64 -6.37 -10.07
N PRO A 60 7.47 -5.34 -10.36
CA PRO A 60 8.91 -5.50 -10.19
C PRO A 60 9.32 -5.81 -8.75
N ALA A 61 8.65 -5.22 -7.76
CA ALA A 61 8.94 -5.50 -6.36
C ALA A 61 8.74 -6.98 -6.03
N ASN A 62 7.62 -7.54 -6.45
CA ASN A 62 7.32 -8.94 -6.21
C ASN A 62 8.28 -9.86 -6.97
N ARG A 63 8.65 -9.49 -8.18
CA ARG A 63 9.60 -10.27 -8.98
C ARG A 63 10.99 -10.32 -8.35
N ILE A 64 11.47 -9.17 -7.91
CA ILE A 64 12.80 -9.08 -7.29
C ILE A 64 12.80 -9.82 -5.96
N GLY A 65 11.72 -9.72 -5.19
CA GLY A 65 11.66 -10.28 -3.84
C GLY A 65 11.33 -11.75 -3.76
N PHE A 66 10.77 -12.34 -4.81
CA PHE A 66 10.27 -13.71 -4.75
C PHE A 66 11.41 -14.72 -4.78
N VAL A 67 11.33 -15.71 -3.89
CA VAL A 67 12.37 -16.73 -3.73
C VAL A 67 12.56 -17.54 -5.01
N GLY A 68 11.52 -17.77 -5.79
CA GLY A 68 11.61 -18.46 -7.06
C GLY A 68 12.46 -17.74 -8.10
N ASN A 69 12.70 -16.46 -7.94
CA ASN A 69 13.54 -15.64 -8.82
C ASN A 69 14.86 -15.27 -8.14
N GLY A 70 15.24 -15.98 -7.08
CA GLY A 70 16.47 -15.70 -6.35
C GLY A 70 16.35 -14.63 -5.29
N GLY A 71 15.14 -14.16 -4.99
CA GLY A 71 14.91 -13.16 -3.96
C GLY A 71 14.81 -13.78 -2.56
N PRO A 72 14.75 -12.91 -1.53
CA PRO A 72 14.78 -13.37 -0.14
C PRO A 72 13.43 -13.80 0.44
N PHE A 73 12.31 -13.58 -0.25
CA PHE A 73 11.00 -13.74 0.34
C PHE A 73 10.19 -14.85 -0.32
N THR A 74 9.47 -15.63 0.51
CA THR A 74 8.43 -16.53 0.01
C THR A 74 7.20 -15.73 -0.36
N LEU A 75 6.26 -16.37 -1.06
CA LEU A 75 5.02 -15.71 -1.47
C LEU A 75 4.22 -15.22 -0.25
N MET A 76 4.14 -16.03 0.81
CA MET A 76 3.45 -15.63 2.05
C MET A 76 4.12 -14.42 2.69
N GLN A 77 5.45 -14.40 2.71
CA GLN A 77 6.20 -13.29 3.28
C GLN A 77 5.98 -12.02 2.48
N LEU A 78 5.97 -12.11 1.15
CA LEU A 78 5.68 -10.95 0.29
C LEU A 78 4.30 -10.38 0.57
N LYS A 79 3.30 -11.24 0.72
CA LYS A 79 1.93 -10.80 0.98
C LYS A 79 1.82 -10.09 2.32
N VAL A 80 2.45 -10.63 3.37
CA VAL A 80 2.39 -10.03 4.70
C VAL A 80 3.13 -8.69 4.71
N ILE A 81 4.29 -8.61 4.08
CA ILE A 81 5.04 -7.36 3.97
C ILE A 81 4.19 -6.31 3.26
N GLN A 82 3.53 -6.70 2.18
CA GLN A 82 2.66 -5.79 1.43
C GLN A 82 1.52 -5.26 2.29
N GLU A 83 0.89 -6.12 3.08
CA GLU A 83 -0.21 -5.71 3.95
C GLU A 83 0.25 -4.70 5.01
N VAL A 84 1.41 -4.95 5.63
CA VAL A 84 1.97 -4.04 6.63
C VAL A 84 2.32 -2.69 5.99
N VAL A 85 3.03 -2.72 4.86
CA VAL A 85 3.41 -1.51 4.14
C VAL A 85 2.17 -0.75 3.70
N SER A 86 1.17 -1.46 3.17
CA SER A 86 -0.08 -0.86 2.72
C SER A 86 -0.78 -0.11 3.84
N LEU A 87 -0.89 -0.73 5.02
CA LEU A 87 -1.58 -0.09 6.14
C LEU A 87 -0.79 1.09 6.69
N LEU A 88 0.54 0.99 6.77
CA LEU A 88 1.38 2.10 7.22
C LEU A 88 1.27 3.30 6.27
N VAL A 89 1.40 3.06 4.98
CA VAL A 89 1.28 4.11 3.97
C VAL A 89 -0.11 4.72 3.99
N PHE A 90 -1.13 3.88 4.05
CA PHE A 90 -2.52 4.34 4.15
C PHE A 90 -2.72 5.25 5.36
N THR A 91 -2.25 4.83 6.53
CA THR A 91 -2.42 5.61 7.76
C THR A 91 -1.75 6.97 7.64
N VAL A 92 -0.51 7.00 7.13
CA VAL A 92 0.21 8.26 6.97
C VAL A 92 -0.51 9.20 6.00
N ILE A 93 -0.90 8.67 4.83
CA ILE A 93 -1.53 9.51 3.80
C ILE A 93 -2.90 10.01 4.26
N VAL A 94 -3.71 9.13 4.85
CA VAL A 94 -5.07 9.50 5.25
C VAL A 94 -5.05 10.51 6.40
N THR A 95 -4.15 10.36 7.36
CA THR A 95 -4.04 11.34 8.45
C THR A 95 -3.56 12.69 7.96
N MET A 96 -2.79 12.73 6.87
CA MET A 96 -2.33 13.98 6.29
C MET A 96 -3.37 14.64 5.40
N LEU A 97 -4.12 13.84 4.62
CA LEU A 97 -5.05 14.36 3.61
C LEU A 97 -6.47 14.53 4.13
N PHE A 98 -6.93 13.67 5.02
CA PHE A 98 -8.30 13.68 5.54
C PHE A 98 -8.27 14.15 6.99
N LYS A 99 -8.60 15.40 7.22
CA LYS A 99 -8.48 16.03 8.53
C LYS A 99 -9.44 15.47 9.58
N GLY A 100 -10.51 14.82 9.14
CA GLY A 100 -11.48 14.21 10.07
C GLY A 100 -11.06 12.87 10.60
N GLU A 101 -10.03 12.26 10.04
CA GLU A 101 -9.57 10.94 10.46
C GLU A 101 -8.52 11.08 11.55
N THR A 102 -8.72 10.39 12.67
CA THR A 102 -7.80 10.45 13.80
C THR A 102 -7.27 9.06 14.11
N PHE A 103 -6.11 9.03 14.74
CA PHE A 103 -5.44 7.80 15.14
C PHE A 103 -5.87 7.45 16.57
N HIS A 104 -6.56 6.33 16.72
CA HIS A 104 -7.11 5.90 18.00
C HIS A 104 -6.35 4.68 18.56
N TRP A 105 -6.63 4.35 19.81
CA TRP A 105 -6.01 3.20 20.48
C TRP A 105 -6.24 1.88 19.76
N ASN A 106 -7.43 1.70 19.19
CA ASN A 106 -7.73 0.50 18.42
C ASN A 106 -6.84 0.36 17.18
N HIS A 107 -6.39 1.47 16.61
CA HIS A 107 -5.44 1.41 15.50
C HIS A 107 -4.06 0.93 15.98
N ILE A 108 -3.64 1.33 17.18
CA ILE A 108 -2.39 0.82 17.77
C ILE A 108 -2.48 -0.68 17.97
N ALA A 109 -3.62 -1.18 18.47
CA ALA A 109 -3.83 -2.61 18.63
C ALA A 109 -3.76 -3.34 17.29
N ALA A 110 -4.33 -2.76 16.22
CA ALA A 110 -4.27 -3.35 14.89
C ALA A 110 -2.84 -3.43 14.39
N PHE A 111 -2.05 -2.38 14.57
CA PHE A 111 -0.64 -2.39 14.17
C PHE A 111 0.15 -3.43 14.96
N ALA A 112 -0.13 -3.57 16.27
CA ALA A 112 0.51 -4.59 17.08
C ALA A 112 0.21 -5.99 16.54
N CYS A 113 -1.03 -6.24 16.12
CA CYS A 113 -1.40 -7.52 15.50
C CYS A 113 -0.65 -7.75 14.19
N LEU A 114 -0.45 -6.71 13.39
CA LEU A 114 0.32 -6.83 12.14
C LEU A 114 1.78 -7.15 12.42
N VAL A 115 2.38 -6.53 13.42
CA VAL A 115 3.76 -6.84 13.82
C VAL A 115 3.86 -8.31 14.22
N ALA A 116 2.88 -8.80 15.00
CA ALA A 116 2.83 -10.20 15.37
C ALA A 116 2.70 -11.10 14.15
N ALA A 117 1.87 -10.70 13.18
CA ALA A 117 1.69 -11.47 11.94
C ALA A 117 3.01 -11.58 11.17
N VAL A 118 3.77 -10.49 11.07
CA VAL A 118 5.08 -10.50 10.41
C VAL A 118 6.01 -11.47 11.15
N TYR A 119 6.04 -11.39 12.46
CA TYR A 119 6.88 -12.26 13.28
C TYR A 119 6.58 -13.74 13.00
N PHE A 120 5.31 -14.11 13.01
CA PHE A 120 4.91 -15.50 12.78
C PHE A 120 5.22 -15.97 11.37
N VAL A 121 5.04 -15.11 10.37
CA VAL A 121 5.30 -15.50 8.98
C VAL A 121 6.80 -15.73 8.74
N PHE A 122 7.67 -14.99 9.42
CA PHE A 122 9.12 -15.17 9.28
C PHE A 122 9.71 -16.19 10.25
N MET A 123 8.91 -16.70 11.16
CA MET A 123 9.35 -17.74 12.10
C MET A 123 9.51 -19.08 11.36
N LYS A 124 10.60 -19.76 11.65
CA LYS A 124 10.85 -21.06 11.02
C LYS A 124 10.51 -22.24 11.93
#